data_0b4be8906e2050bf1ed590d9357e69b5
#
_entry.id   0b4be8906e2050bf1ed590d9357e69b5
#
_cell.length_a   1.000
_cell.length_b   1.000
_cell.length_c   1.000
_cell.angle_alpha   90.00
_cell.angle_beta   90.00
_cell.angle_gamma   90.00
#
_symmetry.space_group_name_H-M   'P 1'
#
loop_
_entity.id
_entity.type
_entity.pdbx_description
1 polymer ?
#
loop_
_entity_poly.entity_id
_entity_poly.type
_entity_poly.pdbx_seq_one_letter_code
_entity_poly.pdbx_strand_id
1 'polypeptide(L)'
;NSIVPEGKANELQMMLSKNNVEKFKDLVLTIKKAGHEKNGYEPLNILQLTQSGRYSRPVGHKAAPLIPQHDPLLDPLVGLKGDEPVLTDEYLESLIPHYVESAILAKQAGYDGVDIKSCHRYLLSEILASHTRDGRFGGSFENRTRLILTIIKEVRKAVGDDFIIASRFNVFDAHPYPYGFGEDKKDFWKFDPEEPMKLVKLMVESGIDLLSNSAGNPYYIYPQVTRPFDSSSMGIPVPDEH
;
A
#
# COMPACT_ATOMS: atom_id res chain seq x y z
N ASN A 1 0.30 -5.88 -7.93
CA ASN A 1 0.05 -5.24 -9.23
C ASN A 1 0.29 -3.74 -9.14
N SER A 2 1.19 -3.18 -9.98
CA SER A 2 1.36 -1.73 -10.06
C SER A 2 0.22 -1.09 -10.84
N ILE A 3 -0.20 0.12 -10.43
CA ILE A 3 -1.25 0.88 -11.13
C ILE A 3 -0.66 1.81 -12.21
N VAL A 4 0.63 2.15 -12.10
CA VAL A 4 1.38 2.99 -13.06
C VAL A 4 2.77 2.42 -13.28
N PRO A 5 3.38 2.60 -14.47
CA PRO A 5 4.69 2.03 -14.78
C PRO A 5 5.79 2.46 -13.81
N GLU A 6 5.88 3.75 -13.50
CA GLU A 6 6.88 4.35 -12.62
C GLU A 6 6.72 3.95 -11.15
N GLY A 7 5.54 3.45 -10.78
CA GLY A 7 5.23 2.96 -9.42
C GLY A 7 5.60 1.51 -9.15
N LYS A 8 6.25 0.82 -10.09
CA LYS A 8 6.68 -0.56 -9.91
C LYS A 8 7.78 -0.71 -8.86
N ALA A 9 7.67 -1.71 -7.98
CA ALA A 9 8.71 -2.06 -7.01
C ALA A 9 9.90 -2.81 -7.64
N ASN A 10 9.70 -3.39 -8.82
CA ASN A 10 10.73 -4.00 -9.66
C ASN A 10 10.23 -4.05 -11.12
N GLU A 11 11.14 -4.20 -12.05
CA GLU A 11 10.85 -4.19 -13.50
C GLU A 11 9.79 -5.24 -13.90
N LEU A 12 9.85 -6.43 -13.31
CA LEU A 12 8.97 -7.56 -13.63
C LEU A 12 7.63 -7.52 -12.87
N GLN A 13 7.40 -6.53 -12.00
CA GLN A 13 6.13 -6.43 -11.30
C GLN A 13 4.97 -6.36 -12.28
N MET A 14 3.97 -7.22 -12.07
CA MET A 14 2.76 -7.24 -12.88
C MET A 14 2.07 -5.87 -12.88
N MET A 15 1.53 -5.51 -14.03
CA MET A 15 0.69 -4.34 -14.20
C MET A 15 -0.45 -4.70 -15.17
N LEU A 16 -1.67 -4.75 -14.65
CA LEU A 16 -2.88 -5.00 -15.42
C LEU A 16 -3.18 -3.79 -16.31
N SER A 17 -3.49 -4.04 -17.56
CA SER A 17 -3.83 -3.04 -18.57
C SER A 17 -4.83 -3.62 -19.57
N LYS A 18 -5.43 -2.77 -20.40
CA LYS A 18 -6.31 -3.19 -21.50
C LYS A 18 -5.65 -4.20 -22.46
N ASN A 19 -4.33 -4.10 -22.61
CA ASN A 19 -3.59 -4.95 -23.56
C ASN A 19 -3.32 -6.37 -23.03
N ASN A 20 -3.49 -6.61 -21.73
CA ASN A 20 -3.17 -7.91 -21.13
C ASN A 20 -4.28 -8.47 -20.22
N VAL A 21 -5.47 -7.87 -20.23
CA VAL A 21 -6.61 -8.28 -19.38
C VAL A 21 -6.96 -9.75 -19.57
N GLU A 22 -6.91 -10.28 -20.80
CA GLU A 22 -7.18 -11.69 -21.08
C GLU A 22 -6.17 -12.63 -20.43
N LYS A 23 -4.88 -12.26 -20.33
CA LYS A 23 -3.87 -13.06 -19.61
C LYS A 23 -4.14 -13.12 -18.11
N PHE A 24 -4.64 -12.04 -17.53
CA PHE A 24 -5.07 -12.03 -16.14
C PHE A 24 -6.32 -12.85 -15.93
N LYS A 25 -7.26 -12.85 -16.88
CA LYS A 25 -8.44 -13.73 -16.87
C LYS A 25 -8.05 -15.21 -16.91
N ASP A 26 -7.12 -15.60 -17.78
CA ASP A 26 -6.61 -16.97 -17.84
C ASP A 26 -5.95 -17.37 -16.51
N LEU A 27 -5.21 -16.46 -15.86
CA LEU A 27 -4.63 -16.68 -14.55
C LEU A 27 -5.72 -16.94 -13.49
N VAL A 28 -6.74 -16.09 -13.42
CA VAL A 28 -7.86 -16.24 -12.47
C VAL A 28 -8.59 -17.56 -12.69
N LEU A 29 -8.92 -17.90 -13.93
CA LEU A 29 -9.57 -19.16 -14.28
C LEU A 29 -8.72 -20.37 -13.88
N THR A 30 -7.41 -20.31 -14.10
CA THR A 30 -6.47 -21.36 -13.69
C THR A 30 -6.45 -21.55 -12.17
N ILE A 31 -6.42 -20.47 -11.41
CA ILE A 31 -6.43 -20.50 -9.94
C ILE A 31 -7.77 -21.08 -9.43
N LYS A 32 -8.89 -20.61 -9.95
CA LYS A 32 -10.24 -21.10 -9.56
C LYS A 32 -10.39 -22.59 -9.87
N LYS A 33 -10.01 -23.01 -11.07
CA LYS A 33 -10.04 -24.42 -11.48
C LYS A 33 -9.19 -25.31 -10.56
N ALA A 34 -7.93 -24.95 -10.33
CA ALA A 34 -7.02 -25.70 -9.46
C ALA A 34 -7.54 -25.77 -8.01
N GLY A 35 -8.11 -24.67 -7.51
CA GLY A 35 -8.75 -24.63 -6.20
C GLY A 35 -9.95 -25.58 -6.10
N HIS A 36 -10.81 -25.56 -7.10
CA HIS A 36 -11.98 -26.43 -7.18
C HIS A 36 -11.57 -27.92 -7.25
N GLU A 37 -10.65 -28.27 -8.14
CA GLU A 37 -10.17 -29.65 -8.30
C GLU A 37 -9.56 -30.22 -7.02
N LYS A 38 -8.83 -29.39 -6.26
CA LYS A 38 -8.12 -29.83 -5.06
C LYS A 38 -8.97 -29.78 -3.78
N ASN A 39 -9.81 -28.77 -3.62
CA ASN A 39 -10.50 -28.46 -2.36
C ASN A 39 -12.03 -28.55 -2.46
N GLY A 40 -12.61 -28.72 -3.65
CA GLY A 40 -14.05 -28.75 -3.88
C GLY A 40 -14.74 -27.37 -3.92
N TYR A 41 -13.96 -26.28 -3.88
CA TYR A 41 -14.48 -24.90 -4.00
C TYR A 41 -13.51 -23.99 -4.75
N GLU A 42 -14.04 -22.93 -5.35
CA GLU A 42 -13.25 -21.89 -5.98
C GLU A 42 -12.77 -20.86 -4.94
N PRO A 43 -11.46 -20.57 -4.85
CA PRO A 43 -10.97 -19.52 -3.97
C PRO A 43 -11.36 -18.14 -4.48
N LEU A 44 -11.61 -17.19 -3.56
CA LEU A 44 -11.71 -15.78 -3.90
C LEU A 44 -10.36 -15.24 -4.34
N ASN A 45 -10.34 -14.51 -5.45
CA ASN A 45 -9.14 -13.89 -6.02
C ASN A 45 -9.25 -12.36 -5.89
N ILE A 46 -8.38 -11.77 -5.11
CA ILE A 46 -8.33 -10.31 -4.88
C ILE A 46 -7.01 -9.77 -5.44
N LEU A 47 -7.08 -8.83 -6.39
CA LEU A 47 -5.89 -8.23 -6.99
C LEU A 47 -5.41 -7.05 -6.16
N GLN A 48 -4.20 -7.15 -5.56
CA GLN A 48 -3.62 -6.03 -4.82
C GLN A 48 -3.10 -4.95 -5.76
N LEU A 49 -3.57 -3.71 -5.58
CA LEU A 49 -3.20 -2.52 -6.33
C LEU A 49 -2.22 -1.67 -5.53
N THR A 50 -1.12 -1.25 -6.14
CA THR A 50 -0.08 -0.50 -5.44
C THR A 50 0.63 0.52 -6.32
N GLN A 51 1.15 1.54 -5.70
CA GLN A 51 2.21 2.43 -6.18
C GLN A 51 3.33 2.40 -5.12
N SER A 52 4.54 2.03 -5.54
CA SER A 52 5.61 1.65 -4.59
C SER A 52 6.30 2.84 -3.91
N GLY A 53 6.02 4.08 -4.35
CA GLY A 53 6.53 5.29 -3.72
C GLY A 53 8.05 5.31 -3.67
N ARG A 54 8.58 5.49 -2.48
CA ARG A 54 10.01 5.49 -2.14
C ARG A 54 10.76 4.27 -2.69
N TYR A 55 10.10 3.13 -2.78
CA TYR A 55 10.70 1.85 -3.18
C TYR A 55 10.47 1.52 -4.65
N SER A 56 10.12 2.51 -5.48
CA SER A 56 9.97 2.33 -6.92
C SER A 56 11.30 1.99 -7.59
N ARG A 57 11.27 0.96 -8.47
CA ARG A 57 12.38 0.45 -9.28
C ARG A 57 11.85 -0.03 -10.63
N PRO A 58 11.30 0.86 -11.47
CA PRO A 58 10.60 0.45 -12.70
C PRO A 58 11.52 -0.10 -13.78
N VAL A 59 12.84 0.19 -13.70
CA VAL A 59 13.82 -0.23 -14.71
C VAL A 59 15.02 -0.90 -14.01
N GLY A 60 15.22 -2.18 -14.26
CA GLY A 60 16.29 -2.97 -13.66
C GLY A 60 16.26 -2.94 -12.13
N HIS A 61 17.43 -2.76 -11.52
CA HIS A 61 17.57 -2.66 -10.05
C HIS A 61 17.77 -1.23 -9.54
N LYS A 62 17.73 -0.25 -10.45
CA LYS A 62 17.97 1.16 -10.10
C LYS A 62 16.80 1.71 -9.30
N ALA A 63 17.09 2.26 -8.11
CA ALA A 63 16.10 3.00 -7.35
C ALA A 63 15.63 4.26 -8.12
N ALA A 64 14.34 4.48 -8.14
CA ALA A 64 13.68 5.66 -8.70
C ALA A 64 12.59 6.13 -7.72
N PRO A 65 12.99 6.60 -6.53
CA PRO A 65 12.05 6.90 -5.46
C PRO A 65 11.10 8.03 -5.82
N LEU A 66 9.82 7.81 -5.52
CA LEU A 66 8.72 8.76 -5.69
C LEU A 66 8.18 9.06 -4.28
N ILE A 67 8.71 10.09 -3.65
CA ILE A 67 8.45 10.37 -2.22
C ILE A 67 7.40 11.46 -2.02
N PRO A 68 6.44 11.28 -1.11
CA PRO A 68 5.47 12.34 -0.77
C PRO A 68 6.04 13.35 0.21
N GLN A 69 7.03 12.97 1.02
CA GLN A 69 7.78 13.82 1.95
C GLN A 69 9.19 13.25 2.16
N HIS A 70 10.10 14.08 2.65
CA HIS A 70 11.40 13.63 3.14
C HIS A 70 11.24 12.92 4.48
N ASP A 71 12.05 11.87 4.67
CA ASP A 71 12.16 11.09 5.89
C ASP A 71 13.66 10.87 6.18
N PRO A 72 14.22 11.51 7.20
CA PRO A 72 15.66 11.48 7.45
C PRO A 72 16.22 10.08 7.76
N LEU A 73 15.34 9.12 8.12
CA LEU A 73 15.73 7.74 8.40
C LEU A 73 15.62 6.84 7.17
N LEU A 74 14.65 7.11 6.28
CA LEU A 74 14.41 6.28 5.10
C LEU A 74 15.07 6.84 3.83
N ASP A 75 15.26 8.15 3.71
CA ASP A 75 15.89 8.79 2.54
C ASP A 75 17.26 8.19 2.22
N PRO A 76 18.20 8.05 3.19
CA PRO A 76 19.52 7.48 2.92
C PRO A 76 19.47 6.03 2.44
N LEU A 77 18.45 5.24 2.86
CA LEU A 77 18.33 3.82 2.47
C LEU A 77 18.00 3.63 0.99
N VAL A 78 17.49 4.67 0.32
CA VAL A 78 17.17 4.64 -1.11
C VAL A 78 18.03 5.63 -1.91
N GLY A 79 19.06 6.20 -1.29
CA GLY A 79 20.07 7.07 -1.93
C GLY A 79 19.63 8.52 -2.10
N LEU A 80 18.60 8.97 -1.37
CA LEU A 80 18.18 10.38 -1.33
C LEU A 80 19.05 11.17 -0.34
N LYS A 81 19.21 12.47 -0.61
CA LYS A 81 20.03 13.38 0.19
C LYS A 81 19.21 14.38 1.01
N GLY A 82 17.88 14.43 0.77
CA GLY A 82 16.95 15.29 1.49
C GLY A 82 16.62 16.61 0.80
N ASP A 83 17.10 16.81 -0.43
CA ASP A 83 16.84 18.01 -1.26
C ASP A 83 16.13 17.67 -2.58
N GLU A 84 15.81 16.39 -2.82
CA GLU A 84 15.10 15.97 -4.01
C GLU A 84 13.62 16.44 -3.99
N PRO A 85 13.02 16.69 -5.16
CA PRO A 85 11.63 17.13 -5.21
C PRO A 85 10.67 16.06 -4.69
N VAL A 86 9.71 16.47 -3.87
CA VAL A 86 8.61 15.61 -3.44
C VAL A 86 7.48 15.61 -4.46
N LEU A 87 6.65 14.57 -4.45
CA LEU A 87 5.49 14.48 -5.33
C LEU A 87 4.52 15.63 -5.10
N THR A 88 4.02 16.22 -6.19
CA THR A 88 3.02 17.30 -6.11
C THR A 88 1.63 16.76 -5.80
N ASP A 89 0.72 17.64 -5.39
CA ASP A 89 -0.68 17.27 -5.15
C ASP A 89 -1.37 16.86 -6.46
N GLU A 90 -1.02 17.47 -7.60
CA GLU A 90 -1.55 17.11 -8.92
C GLU A 90 -1.14 15.70 -9.33
N TYR A 91 0.13 15.30 -9.06
CA TYR A 91 0.54 13.91 -9.30
C TYR A 91 -0.25 12.94 -8.44
N LEU A 92 -0.40 13.22 -7.15
CA LEU A 92 -1.16 12.35 -6.24
C LEU A 92 -2.63 12.22 -6.67
N GLU A 93 -3.27 13.31 -7.09
CA GLU A 93 -4.63 13.26 -7.65
C GLU A 93 -4.71 12.48 -8.95
N SER A 94 -3.69 12.59 -9.83
CA SER A 94 -3.66 11.86 -11.08
C SER A 94 -3.63 10.34 -10.92
N LEU A 95 -3.27 9.83 -9.74
CA LEU A 95 -3.29 8.39 -9.44
C LEU A 95 -4.71 7.83 -9.25
N ILE A 96 -5.68 8.66 -8.84
CA ILE A 96 -7.06 8.21 -8.56
C ILE A 96 -7.67 7.48 -9.76
N PRO A 97 -7.69 8.05 -10.98
CA PRO A 97 -8.22 7.35 -12.15
C PRO A 97 -7.47 6.06 -12.49
N HIS A 98 -6.18 5.93 -12.18
CA HIS A 98 -5.42 4.69 -12.40
C HIS A 98 -5.84 3.57 -11.44
N TYR A 99 -6.16 3.88 -10.17
CA TYR A 99 -6.77 2.91 -9.26
C TYR A 99 -8.14 2.46 -9.76
N VAL A 100 -8.98 3.40 -10.20
CA VAL A 100 -10.31 3.12 -10.76
C VAL A 100 -10.21 2.24 -12.01
N GLU A 101 -9.38 2.58 -12.99
CA GLU A 101 -9.18 1.79 -14.20
C GLU A 101 -8.67 0.38 -13.88
N SER A 102 -7.69 0.27 -12.96
CA SER A 102 -7.18 -1.03 -12.53
C SER A 102 -8.26 -1.91 -11.89
N ALA A 103 -9.16 -1.33 -11.09
CA ALA A 103 -10.27 -2.04 -10.48
C ALA A 103 -11.31 -2.50 -11.52
N ILE A 104 -11.67 -1.66 -12.48
CA ILE A 104 -12.56 -2.03 -13.60
C ILE A 104 -11.97 -3.19 -14.41
N LEU A 105 -10.68 -3.11 -14.76
CA LEU A 105 -10.00 -4.16 -15.49
C LEU A 105 -9.87 -5.47 -14.67
N ALA A 106 -9.66 -5.37 -13.36
CA ALA A 106 -9.67 -6.54 -12.48
C ALA A 106 -11.04 -7.24 -12.48
N LYS A 107 -12.14 -6.48 -12.39
CA LYS A 107 -13.50 -7.02 -12.50
C LYS A 107 -13.74 -7.68 -13.86
N GLN A 108 -13.28 -7.07 -14.97
CA GLN A 108 -13.35 -7.65 -16.32
C GLN A 108 -12.53 -8.94 -16.45
N ALA A 109 -11.38 -9.04 -15.77
CA ALA A 109 -10.56 -10.24 -15.74
C ALA A 109 -11.12 -11.35 -14.83
N GLY A 110 -12.26 -11.14 -14.14
CA GLY A 110 -12.92 -12.15 -13.32
C GLY A 110 -12.36 -12.27 -11.89
N TYR A 111 -11.60 -11.29 -11.42
CA TYR A 111 -11.28 -11.16 -9.98
C TYR A 111 -12.54 -10.90 -9.19
N ASP A 112 -12.56 -11.36 -7.95
CA ASP A 112 -13.67 -11.17 -7.01
C ASP A 112 -13.55 -9.83 -6.26
N GLY A 113 -12.38 -9.19 -6.31
CA GLY A 113 -12.12 -7.91 -5.69
C GLY A 113 -10.75 -7.32 -6.00
N VAL A 114 -10.52 -6.13 -5.44
CA VAL A 114 -9.22 -5.47 -5.40
C VAL A 114 -8.83 -5.12 -3.97
N ASP A 115 -7.52 -5.09 -3.70
CA ASP A 115 -6.95 -4.65 -2.44
C ASP A 115 -6.13 -3.37 -2.67
N ILE A 116 -6.60 -2.26 -2.12
CA ILE A 116 -5.92 -0.96 -2.17
C ILE A 116 -4.82 -0.97 -1.10
N LYS A 117 -3.57 -1.25 -1.51
CA LYS A 117 -2.45 -1.39 -0.58
C LYS A 117 -2.07 -0.07 0.08
N SER A 118 -2.17 -0.03 1.40
CA SER A 118 -1.82 1.12 2.25
C SER A 118 -0.93 0.69 3.43
N CYS A 119 0.15 -0.05 3.12
CA CYS A 119 1.08 -0.58 4.12
C CYS A 119 2.52 -0.62 3.61
N HIS A 120 3.46 -1.01 4.47
CA HIS A 120 4.87 -1.25 4.16
C HIS A 120 5.63 -0.01 3.65
N ARG A 121 5.24 1.18 4.06
CA ARG A 121 5.85 2.45 3.63
C ARG A 121 5.84 2.64 2.10
N TYR A 122 4.87 2.02 1.40
CA TYR A 122 4.58 2.38 0.02
C TYR A 122 3.76 3.67 -0.03
N LEU A 123 3.50 4.23 -1.19
CA LEU A 123 3.02 5.61 -1.34
C LEU A 123 1.83 5.94 -0.42
N LEU A 124 0.75 5.15 -0.43
CA LEU A 124 -0.44 5.44 0.40
C LEU A 124 -0.14 5.36 1.90
N SER A 125 0.74 4.43 2.33
CA SER A 125 1.20 4.36 3.71
C SER A 125 2.04 5.57 4.11
N GLU A 126 2.94 6.04 3.24
CA GLU A 126 3.72 7.26 3.50
C GLU A 126 2.86 8.52 3.53
N ILE A 127 1.80 8.59 2.71
CA ILE A 127 0.84 9.71 2.76
C ILE A 127 0.13 9.76 4.11
N LEU A 128 -0.28 8.63 4.68
CA LEU A 128 -0.88 8.59 6.03
C LEU A 128 0.06 9.14 7.11
N ALA A 129 1.36 8.94 6.95
CA ALA A 129 2.42 9.41 7.85
C ALA A 129 2.97 10.81 7.48
N SER A 130 2.39 11.52 6.49
CA SER A 130 2.94 12.77 5.95
C SER A 130 2.54 13.99 6.79
N HIS A 131 2.96 14.03 8.05
CA HIS A 131 2.66 15.13 8.98
C HIS A 131 3.36 16.45 8.60
N THR A 132 4.52 16.40 7.95
CA THR A 132 5.32 17.56 7.58
C THR A 132 5.11 18.02 6.14
N ARG A 133 4.35 17.26 5.35
CA ARG A 133 4.03 17.62 3.98
C ARG A 133 3.07 18.81 3.95
N ASP A 134 3.36 19.80 3.10
CA ASP A 134 2.41 20.84 2.74
C ASP A 134 1.38 20.35 1.71
N GLY A 135 0.29 21.11 1.53
CA GLY A 135 -0.72 20.85 0.52
C GLY A 135 -1.90 20.00 0.99
N ARG A 136 -2.66 19.51 0.02
CA ARG A 136 -3.96 18.84 0.27
C ARG A 136 -3.87 17.43 0.80
N PHE A 137 -2.68 16.82 0.78
CA PHE A 137 -2.43 15.43 1.16
C PHE A 137 -1.42 15.30 2.30
N GLY A 138 -1.22 16.37 3.10
CA GLY A 138 -0.28 16.35 4.21
C GLY A 138 -0.75 17.19 5.40
N GLY A 139 0.00 17.13 6.50
CA GLY A 139 -0.28 17.88 7.73
C GLY A 139 -1.43 17.28 8.55
N SER A 140 -2.65 17.79 8.42
CA SER A 140 -3.78 17.34 9.22
C SER A 140 -4.21 15.90 8.87
N PHE A 141 -4.85 15.23 9.82
CA PHE A 141 -5.39 13.87 9.62
C PHE A 141 -6.34 13.82 8.40
N GLU A 142 -7.20 14.81 8.25
CA GLU A 142 -8.17 14.90 7.15
C GLU A 142 -7.45 14.99 5.78
N ASN A 143 -6.35 15.72 5.71
CA ASN A 143 -5.56 15.82 4.50
C ASN A 143 -4.79 14.52 4.20
N ARG A 144 -4.12 13.95 5.20
CA ARG A 144 -3.35 12.70 5.03
C ARG A 144 -4.21 11.50 4.66
N THR A 145 -5.47 11.48 5.08
CA THR A 145 -6.43 10.40 4.75
C THR A 145 -7.21 10.66 3.46
N ARG A 146 -7.21 11.89 2.94
CA ARG A 146 -7.99 12.31 1.76
C ARG A 146 -7.77 11.42 0.55
N LEU A 147 -6.50 11.11 0.21
CA LEU A 147 -6.18 10.37 -1.01
C LEU A 147 -6.79 8.96 -0.97
N ILE A 148 -6.52 8.20 0.08
CA ILE A 148 -7.03 6.82 0.20
C ILE A 148 -8.56 6.77 0.24
N LEU A 149 -9.20 7.68 0.99
CA LEU A 149 -10.66 7.72 1.08
C LEU A 149 -11.30 8.11 -0.25
N THR A 150 -10.69 9.01 -1.02
CA THR A 150 -11.15 9.36 -2.37
C THR A 150 -11.00 8.18 -3.33
N ILE A 151 -9.85 7.48 -3.30
CA ILE A 151 -9.65 6.27 -4.12
C ILE A 151 -10.71 5.22 -3.82
N ILE A 152 -10.98 4.92 -2.56
CA ILE A 152 -11.98 3.92 -2.16
C ILE A 152 -13.36 4.31 -2.71
N LYS A 153 -13.80 5.56 -2.52
CA LYS A 153 -15.10 6.05 -2.99
C LYS A 153 -15.24 5.97 -4.51
N GLU A 154 -14.22 6.42 -5.24
CA GLU A 154 -14.28 6.41 -6.71
C GLU A 154 -14.18 4.98 -7.28
N VAL A 155 -13.41 4.09 -6.65
CA VAL A 155 -13.39 2.66 -7.00
C VAL A 155 -14.77 2.04 -6.74
N ARG A 156 -15.37 2.23 -5.54
CA ARG A 156 -16.70 1.70 -5.21
C ARG A 156 -17.76 2.16 -6.22
N LYS A 157 -17.76 3.44 -6.53
CA LYS A 157 -18.66 4.01 -7.54
C LYS A 157 -18.52 3.37 -8.93
N ALA A 158 -17.29 3.00 -9.30
CA ALA A 158 -16.99 2.43 -10.61
C ALA A 158 -17.29 0.93 -10.70
N VAL A 159 -17.05 0.16 -9.63
CA VAL A 159 -17.20 -1.32 -9.66
C VAL A 159 -18.53 -1.81 -9.09
N GLY A 160 -19.28 -0.98 -8.36
CA GLY A 160 -20.57 -1.36 -7.73
C GLY A 160 -20.38 -2.18 -6.45
N ASP A 161 -21.49 -2.65 -5.85
CA ASP A 161 -21.53 -3.27 -4.53
C ASP A 161 -21.25 -4.80 -4.55
N ASP A 162 -21.28 -5.41 -5.73
CA ASP A 162 -21.03 -6.84 -5.96
C ASP A 162 -19.54 -7.21 -6.11
N PHE A 163 -18.63 -6.25 -5.89
CA PHE A 163 -17.20 -6.42 -6.04
C PHE A 163 -16.46 -6.04 -4.75
N ILE A 164 -15.61 -6.93 -4.23
CA ILE A 164 -14.92 -6.73 -2.96
C ILE A 164 -13.87 -5.61 -3.10
N ILE A 165 -13.92 -4.65 -2.20
CA ILE A 165 -12.84 -3.67 -2.02
C ILE A 165 -12.17 -3.94 -0.68
N ALA A 166 -10.95 -4.44 -0.74
CA ALA A 166 -10.10 -4.69 0.42
C ALA A 166 -9.03 -3.61 0.55
N SER A 167 -8.42 -3.49 1.73
CA SER A 167 -7.17 -2.78 1.92
C SER A 167 -6.27 -3.52 2.90
N ARG A 168 -5.05 -3.85 2.45
CA ARG A 168 -3.98 -4.16 3.39
C ARG A 168 -3.43 -2.84 3.91
N PHE A 169 -3.74 -2.57 5.17
CA PHE A 169 -3.57 -1.29 5.83
C PHE A 169 -2.64 -1.41 7.03
N ASN A 170 -1.67 -0.50 7.17
CA ASN A 170 -0.78 -0.46 8.31
C ASN A 170 -1.43 0.37 9.42
N VAL A 171 -1.66 -0.25 10.56
CA VAL A 171 -2.26 0.44 11.73
C VAL A 171 -1.23 1.07 12.65
N PHE A 172 0.04 0.66 12.51
CA PHE A 172 1.13 1.06 13.39
C PHE A 172 2.45 0.93 12.64
N ASP A 173 3.12 2.05 12.37
CA ASP A 173 4.39 2.05 11.63
C ASP A 173 5.58 1.71 12.52
N ALA A 174 5.51 1.97 13.82
CA ALA A 174 6.63 1.95 14.77
C ALA A 174 7.81 2.77 14.21
N HIS A 175 7.52 3.99 13.77
CA HIS A 175 8.45 4.90 13.13
C HIS A 175 8.40 6.27 13.81
N PRO A 176 9.54 6.95 14.06
CA PRO A 176 9.54 8.18 14.85
C PRO A 176 8.63 9.28 14.29
N TYR A 177 7.85 9.90 15.16
CA TYR A 177 7.09 11.10 14.82
C TYR A 177 8.06 12.24 14.36
N PRO A 178 7.76 13.00 13.32
CA PRO A 178 6.49 13.10 12.59
C PRO A 178 6.44 12.27 11.28
N TYR A 179 7.14 11.15 11.21
CA TYR A 179 7.31 10.38 9.97
C TYR A 179 6.58 9.03 9.98
N GLY A 180 5.87 8.68 11.05
CA GLY A 180 5.11 7.45 11.16
C GLY A 180 3.59 7.68 11.26
N PHE A 181 2.83 6.58 11.37
CA PHE A 181 1.39 6.56 11.56
C PHE A 181 0.98 5.53 12.63
N GLY A 182 0.18 5.96 13.60
CA GLY A 182 -0.36 5.09 14.64
C GLY A 182 0.59 4.87 15.83
N GLU A 183 1.63 5.68 16.00
CA GLU A 183 2.50 5.67 17.17
C GLU A 183 2.31 6.89 18.07
N ASP A 184 2.65 6.71 19.34
CA ASP A 184 2.75 7.81 20.29
C ASP A 184 3.87 8.79 19.89
N LYS A 185 3.59 10.08 19.98
CA LYS A 185 4.52 11.14 19.50
C LYS A 185 5.84 11.20 20.28
N LYS A 186 5.90 10.66 21.51
CA LYS A 186 7.10 10.67 22.36
C LYS A 186 7.80 9.33 22.40
N ASP A 187 7.04 8.25 22.21
CA ASP A 187 7.54 6.87 22.24
C ASP A 187 6.97 6.10 21.04
N PHE A 188 7.70 6.08 19.94
CA PHE A 188 7.25 5.46 18.69
C PHE A 188 7.10 3.92 18.78
N TRP A 189 7.54 3.29 19.85
CA TRP A 189 7.28 1.88 20.14
C TRP A 189 5.89 1.62 20.71
N LYS A 190 5.25 2.68 21.18
CA LYS A 190 3.91 2.61 21.77
C LYS A 190 2.85 2.91 20.72
N PHE A 191 1.93 1.98 20.56
CA PHE A 191 0.78 2.13 19.67
C PHE A 191 -0.19 3.19 20.18
N ASP A 192 -0.55 4.14 19.33
CA ASP A 192 -1.63 5.11 19.54
C ASP A 192 -2.79 4.76 18.60
N PRO A 193 -3.93 4.25 19.11
CA PRO A 193 -5.05 3.80 18.27
C PRO A 193 -5.94 4.95 17.76
N GLU A 194 -5.76 6.20 18.18
CA GLU A 194 -6.72 7.27 17.90
C GLU A 194 -6.94 7.47 16.39
N GLU A 195 -5.90 7.82 15.65
CA GLU A 195 -6.00 8.03 14.20
C GLU A 195 -6.27 6.74 13.41
N PRO A 196 -5.62 5.59 13.70
CA PRO A 196 -5.94 4.33 13.04
C PRO A 196 -7.41 3.92 13.16
N MET A 197 -8.00 4.00 14.35
CA MET A 197 -9.41 3.66 14.57
C MET A 197 -10.36 4.63 13.88
N LYS A 198 -10.03 5.93 13.85
CA LYS A 198 -10.78 6.94 13.10
C LYS A 198 -10.73 6.65 11.60
N LEU A 199 -9.55 6.30 11.07
CA LEU A 199 -9.39 5.96 9.65
C LEU A 199 -10.17 4.70 9.27
N VAL A 200 -10.12 3.64 10.08
CA VAL A 200 -10.91 2.41 9.83
C VAL A 200 -12.40 2.73 9.65
N LYS A 201 -12.98 3.54 10.53
CA LYS A 201 -14.40 3.95 10.41
C LYS A 201 -14.67 4.68 9.09
N LEU A 202 -13.81 5.64 8.73
CA LEU A 202 -13.95 6.39 7.48
C LEU A 202 -13.76 5.51 6.23
N MET A 203 -12.88 4.50 6.28
CA MET A 203 -12.71 3.55 5.19
C MET A 203 -13.97 2.69 4.99
N VAL A 204 -14.58 2.20 6.08
CA VAL A 204 -15.84 1.45 6.02
C VAL A 204 -16.96 2.33 5.44
N GLU A 205 -17.12 3.55 5.94
CA GLU A 205 -18.09 4.53 5.42
C GLU A 205 -17.84 4.89 3.95
N SER A 206 -16.60 4.73 3.47
CA SER A 206 -16.21 4.99 2.08
C SER A 206 -16.40 3.79 1.16
N GLY A 207 -16.74 2.60 1.69
CA GLY A 207 -17.06 1.41 0.91
C GLY A 207 -16.02 0.29 0.92
N ILE A 208 -15.14 0.21 1.93
CA ILE A 208 -14.28 -0.95 2.18
C ILE A 208 -15.09 -2.11 2.74
N ASP A 209 -14.89 -3.32 2.20
CA ASP A 209 -15.52 -4.56 2.67
C ASP A 209 -14.58 -5.37 3.58
N LEU A 210 -13.27 -5.31 3.34
CA LEU A 210 -12.28 -6.15 4.02
C LEU A 210 -11.02 -5.35 4.38
N LEU A 211 -10.58 -5.45 5.64
CA LEU A 211 -9.31 -4.89 6.10
C LEU A 211 -8.35 -6.02 6.51
N SER A 212 -7.15 -6.01 5.92
CA SER A 212 -6.04 -6.87 6.29
C SER A 212 -5.02 -6.03 7.06
N ASN A 213 -5.02 -6.14 8.39
CA ASN A 213 -4.14 -5.33 9.21
C ASN A 213 -2.68 -5.79 9.12
N SER A 214 -1.77 -4.82 9.07
CA SER A 214 -0.34 -5.04 9.25
C SER A 214 0.23 -4.00 10.22
N ALA A 215 1.42 -4.27 10.76
CA ALA A 215 2.12 -3.39 11.67
C ALA A 215 3.61 -3.39 11.36
N GLY A 216 4.27 -2.30 11.73
CA GLY A 216 5.71 -2.10 11.61
C GLY A 216 6.17 -1.59 10.26
N ASN A 217 7.44 -1.16 10.25
CA ASN A 217 8.15 -0.66 9.07
C ASN A 217 9.26 -1.65 8.68
N PRO A 218 9.08 -2.43 7.60
CA PRO A 218 10.03 -3.48 7.23
C PRO A 218 11.40 -2.95 6.77
N TYR A 219 11.54 -1.64 6.57
CA TYR A 219 12.78 -1.03 6.09
C TYR A 219 13.58 -0.33 7.19
N TYR A 220 12.98 -0.04 8.35
CA TYR A 220 13.63 0.67 9.45
C TYR A 220 13.86 -0.21 10.69
N ILE A 221 12.84 -0.94 11.11
CA ILE A 221 12.87 -1.75 12.33
C ILE A 221 12.61 -3.24 12.03
N TYR A 222 13.16 -3.71 10.92
CA TYR A 222 12.91 -5.06 10.41
C TYR A 222 13.04 -6.16 11.48
N PRO A 223 14.09 -6.20 12.32
CA PRO A 223 14.23 -7.27 13.31
C PRO A 223 13.12 -7.31 14.35
N GLN A 224 12.49 -6.16 14.64
CA GLN A 224 11.44 -6.04 15.66
C GLN A 224 10.04 -6.34 15.13
N VAL A 225 9.83 -6.28 13.80
CA VAL A 225 8.51 -6.49 13.20
C VAL A 225 8.37 -7.80 12.44
N THR A 226 9.47 -8.50 12.19
CA THR A 226 9.48 -9.82 11.57
C THR A 226 9.56 -10.92 12.63
N ARG A 227 9.17 -12.11 12.23
CA ARG A 227 9.36 -13.28 13.11
C ARG A 227 10.85 -13.55 13.31
N PRO A 228 11.28 -14.00 14.51
CA PRO A 228 12.68 -14.21 14.84
C PRO A 228 13.48 -15.05 13.83
N PHE A 229 12.87 -16.13 13.29
CA PHE A 229 13.54 -16.99 12.31
C PHE A 229 13.82 -16.30 10.97
N ASP A 230 13.00 -15.32 10.56
CA ASP A 230 13.24 -14.56 9.34
C ASP A 230 14.45 -13.65 9.50
N SER A 231 14.60 -13.06 10.68
CA SER A 231 15.76 -12.21 11.03
C SER A 231 17.06 -13.01 11.01
N SER A 232 17.06 -14.21 11.57
CA SER A 232 18.26 -15.07 11.62
C SER A 232 18.72 -15.51 10.23
N SER A 233 17.83 -15.79 9.31
CA SER A 233 18.14 -16.16 7.92
C SER A 233 18.88 -15.07 7.15
N MET A 234 18.75 -13.81 7.60
CA MET A 234 19.42 -12.64 7.01
C MET A 234 20.68 -12.24 7.78
N GLY A 235 21.12 -13.01 8.78
CA GLY A 235 22.26 -12.69 9.62
C GLY A 235 22.01 -11.52 10.60
N ILE A 236 20.75 -11.15 10.82
CA ILE A 236 20.39 -10.10 11.77
C ILE A 236 20.12 -10.76 13.13
N PRO A 237 20.73 -10.26 14.23
CA PRO A 237 20.49 -10.81 15.56
C PRO A 237 19.01 -10.81 15.93
N VAL A 238 18.51 -11.93 16.44
CA VAL A 238 17.17 -12.02 16.98
C VAL A 238 17.18 -11.36 18.37
N PRO A 239 16.26 -10.43 18.67
CA PRO A 239 16.14 -9.88 20.01
C PRO A 239 15.82 -10.99 21.02
N ASP A 240 16.44 -10.91 22.21
CA ASP A 240 16.25 -11.91 23.30
C ASP A 240 14.85 -11.86 23.94
N GLU A 241 14.05 -10.84 23.62
CA GLU A 241 12.71 -10.60 24.18
C GLU A 241 11.61 -10.92 23.17
N HIS A 242 11.29 -12.21 23.01
CA HIS A 242 10.09 -12.69 22.30
C HIS A 242 9.41 -13.81 23.04
#